data_ac81e682ab6d595a07ea4dd3c2bf1908
#
_entry.id   ac81e682ab6d595a07ea4dd3c2bf1908
#
_cell.length_a   1.000
_cell.length_b   1.000
_cell.length_c   1.000
_cell.angle_alpha   90.00
_cell.angle_beta   90.00
_cell.angle_gamma   90.00
#
_symmetry.space_group_name_H-M   'P 1'
#
loop_
_entity.id
_entity.type
_entity.pdbx_description
1 polymer ?
#
loop_
_entity_poly.entity_id
_entity_poly.type
_entity_poly.pdbx_seq_one_letter_code
_entity_poly.pdbx_strand_id
1 'polypeptide(L)'
;MALVTQELPLMCLMLLLLCRGQGVGIQLGQGLSLQQPQAKVSVEAGNTLTLNCAVSGVAGPGPVRWLKGWGPGNKTIYDLRGSFPRVTRAVVDSDTNFTIHIRNVQPEDMGTYYCVKFVKGDTGEDEVFRRGRGTEVSVQAKPSPLLVSGPEQRAGAGQSVPFTCTTGGFFPKEIGVKWFKNKDSMVAQVPRVTEWGVNTYNLSSTVMVTLQKDDVRSQLTCEVQHSTLPVPLRGSYQLSRVLRVPPSVEVRAEPSPVELNKTVTFTCLLKEFYPAKVSISWLENGVEIKVKNISRLLELPQGSFQLSSQVEVQATEEKNGSMITCMVVHDAQAPVNYSAFLWISNPALGGLSKMDKDAHFLSSLLLLCLGILLEKGLLGGLLLLFFKNMKKEAS
;
A
#
# COMPACT_ATOMS: atom_id res chain seq x y z
N MET A 1 92.82 -71.78 -50.26
CA MET A 1 93.11 -70.51 -49.60
C MET A 1 92.13 -69.44 -50.11
N ALA A 2 91.17 -69.16 -49.46
CA ALA A 2 90.39 -67.93 -49.64
C ALA A 2 89.37 -67.81 -48.46
N LEU A 3 89.46 -66.73 -47.76
CA LEU A 3 88.61 -66.37 -46.63
C LEU A 3 87.18 -66.12 -47.06
N VAL A 4 86.26 -66.82 -46.44
CA VAL A 4 84.83 -66.46 -46.45
C VAL A 4 84.58 -65.61 -45.25
N THR A 5 84.44 -64.33 -45.46
CA THR A 5 84.04 -63.43 -44.42
C THR A 5 82.52 -63.47 -44.20
N GLN A 6 82.15 -63.75 -43.00
CA GLN A 6 80.76 -63.78 -42.50
C GLN A 6 80.15 -62.40 -42.40
N GLU A 7 79.24 -62.06 -43.29
CA GLU A 7 78.43 -60.82 -43.31
C GLU A 7 77.00 -61.13 -42.71
N LEU A 8 76.93 -61.74 -41.55
CA LEU A 8 75.60 -62.13 -41.00
C LEU A 8 75.14 -61.49 -39.62
N PRO A 9 75.85 -60.57 -38.98
CA PRO A 9 75.32 -60.07 -37.76
C PRO A 9 74.63 -58.67 -37.89
N LEU A 10 74.78 -57.93 -39.03
CA LEU A 10 74.18 -56.57 -39.10
C LEU A 10 72.71 -56.58 -39.45
N MET A 11 72.21 -57.51 -40.22
CA MET A 11 70.78 -57.57 -40.58
C MET A 11 69.89 -58.03 -39.40
N CYS A 12 70.41 -58.93 -38.52
CA CYS A 12 69.68 -59.31 -37.34
C CYS A 12 69.57 -58.21 -36.26
N LEU A 13 70.59 -57.34 -36.19
CA LEU A 13 70.60 -56.21 -35.28
C LEU A 13 69.63 -55.07 -35.72
N MET A 14 69.50 -54.88 -37.05
CA MET A 14 68.52 -53.93 -37.61
C MET A 14 67.09 -54.42 -37.45
N LEU A 15 66.83 -55.75 -37.56
CA LEU A 15 65.48 -56.29 -37.31
C LEU A 15 65.07 -56.21 -35.81
N LEU A 16 66.03 -56.40 -34.90
CA LEU A 16 65.78 -56.24 -33.47
C LEU A 16 65.57 -54.73 -33.04
N LEU A 17 66.12 -53.76 -33.76
CA LEU A 17 65.90 -52.34 -33.54
C LEU A 17 64.56 -51.88 -34.12
N LEU A 18 64.05 -52.51 -35.20
CA LEU A 18 62.76 -52.23 -35.77
C LEU A 18 61.61 -52.88 -34.95
N CYS A 19 61.82 -53.90 -34.19
CA CYS A 19 60.83 -54.50 -33.27
C CYS A 19 60.74 -53.74 -31.93
N ARG A 20 61.62 -52.80 -31.59
CA ARG A 20 61.56 -51.99 -30.38
C ARG A 20 60.74 -50.71 -30.52
N GLY A 21 60.17 -50.42 -31.68
CA GLY A 21 59.40 -49.15 -31.96
C GLY A 21 57.90 -49.29 -31.91
N GLN A 22 57.28 -50.40 -31.63
CA GLN A 22 55.88 -50.54 -31.31
C GLN A 22 55.72 -50.79 -29.82
N GLY A 23 56.05 -49.81 -29.02
CA GLY A 23 55.46 -49.66 -27.72
C GLY A 23 53.94 -49.50 -27.95
N VAL A 24 53.21 -50.63 -27.80
CA VAL A 24 51.77 -50.52 -27.50
C VAL A 24 51.71 -49.72 -26.23
N GLY A 25 51.50 -48.41 -26.39
CA GLY A 25 51.08 -47.54 -25.30
C GLY A 25 49.81 -48.18 -24.79
N ILE A 26 49.91 -48.97 -23.72
CA ILE A 26 48.77 -49.20 -22.85
C ILE A 26 48.32 -47.80 -22.46
N GLN A 27 47.29 -47.29 -23.14
CA GLN A 27 46.53 -46.15 -22.61
C GLN A 27 46.07 -46.59 -21.23
N LEU A 28 46.81 -46.20 -20.20
CA LEU A 28 46.27 -46.24 -18.83
C LEU A 28 44.88 -45.70 -18.93
N GLY A 29 43.89 -46.54 -18.73
CA GLY A 29 42.50 -46.27 -18.90
C GLY A 29 42.20 -44.92 -18.29
N GLN A 30 41.66 -44.02 -19.12
CA GLN A 30 41.23 -42.71 -18.63
C GLN A 30 40.31 -42.97 -17.45
N GLY A 31 40.78 -42.65 -16.23
CA GLY A 31 39.99 -42.78 -15.04
C GLY A 31 38.68 -41.99 -15.24
N LEU A 32 37.61 -42.41 -14.59
CA LEU A 32 36.32 -41.75 -14.70
C LEU A 32 36.44 -40.21 -14.57
N SER A 33 35.98 -39.51 -15.57
CA SER A 33 35.77 -38.05 -15.54
C SER A 33 34.30 -37.79 -15.26
N LEU A 34 34.02 -36.98 -14.20
CA LEU A 34 32.68 -36.47 -13.89
C LEU A 34 32.72 -34.95 -14.02
N GLN A 35 31.91 -34.42 -14.91
CA GLN A 35 31.83 -33.01 -15.22
C GLN A 35 30.48 -32.45 -14.75
N GLN A 36 30.53 -31.51 -13.83
CA GLN A 36 29.42 -30.68 -13.38
C GLN A 36 29.79 -29.20 -13.61
N PRO A 37 29.47 -28.66 -14.83
CA PRO A 37 30.06 -27.42 -15.30
C PRO A 37 29.46 -26.16 -14.62
N GLN A 38 28.22 -26.24 -14.16
CA GLN A 38 27.52 -25.12 -13.56
C GLN A 38 27.99 -24.89 -12.13
N ALA A 39 28.64 -23.77 -11.84
CA ALA A 39 29.01 -23.39 -10.47
C ALA A 39 27.80 -22.76 -9.72
N LYS A 40 27.03 -21.90 -10.40
CA LYS A 40 25.84 -21.23 -9.88
C LYS A 40 24.72 -21.22 -10.91
N VAL A 41 23.49 -21.37 -10.46
CA VAL A 41 22.27 -21.27 -11.27
C VAL A 41 21.24 -20.47 -10.49
N SER A 42 20.63 -19.46 -11.14
CA SER A 42 19.47 -18.74 -10.63
C SER A 42 18.25 -19.12 -11.45
N VAL A 43 17.14 -19.40 -10.80
CA VAL A 43 15.88 -19.80 -11.42
C VAL A 43 14.71 -19.14 -10.74
N GLU A 44 13.67 -18.76 -11.49
CA GLU A 44 12.43 -18.25 -10.89
C GLU A 44 11.59 -19.39 -10.31
N ALA A 45 10.96 -19.15 -9.16
CA ALA A 45 10.01 -20.08 -8.55
C ALA A 45 8.89 -20.43 -9.54
N GLY A 46 8.50 -21.71 -9.56
CA GLY A 46 7.54 -22.26 -10.51
C GLY A 46 8.16 -22.76 -11.82
N ASN A 47 9.35 -22.29 -12.20
CA ASN A 47 10.03 -22.73 -13.42
C ASN A 47 10.74 -24.09 -13.25
N THR A 48 11.39 -24.55 -14.32
CA THR A 48 12.18 -25.77 -14.32
C THR A 48 13.65 -25.45 -14.18
N LEU A 49 14.31 -26.06 -13.18
CA LEU A 49 15.75 -26.02 -12.97
C LEU A 49 16.41 -27.15 -13.73
N THR A 50 17.47 -26.85 -14.48
CA THR A 50 18.31 -27.84 -15.14
C THR A 50 19.66 -27.89 -14.48
N LEU A 51 20.07 -29.10 -14.01
CA LEU A 51 21.37 -29.38 -13.41
C LEU A 51 22.16 -30.34 -14.31
N ASN A 52 23.26 -29.84 -14.86
CA ASN A 52 24.07 -30.58 -15.84
C ASN A 52 25.10 -31.49 -15.17
N CYS A 53 25.12 -32.74 -15.58
CA CYS A 53 26.16 -33.71 -15.19
C CYS A 53 26.47 -34.63 -16.34
N ALA A 54 27.76 -34.71 -16.72
CA ALA A 54 28.27 -35.63 -17.70
C ALA A 54 29.34 -36.54 -17.06
N VAL A 55 29.30 -37.81 -17.40
CA VAL A 55 30.23 -38.82 -16.93
C VAL A 55 30.86 -39.52 -18.14
N SER A 56 32.19 -39.67 -18.15
CA SER A 56 32.93 -40.36 -19.20
C SER A 56 34.06 -41.19 -18.60
N GLY A 57 34.48 -42.24 -19.31
CA GLY A 57 35.50 -43.20 -18.84
C GLY A 57 34.88 -44.39 -18.09
N VAL A 58 35.72 -45.22 -17.52
CA VAL A 58 35.33 -46.48 -16.88
C VAL A 58 35.39 -46.34 -15.36
N ALA A 59 34.31 -46.76 -14.70
CA ALA A 59 34.27 -46.94 -13.26
C ALA A 59 33.69 -48.32 -12.93
N GLY A 60 33.89 -48.78 -11.70
CA GLY A 60 33.22 -49.97 -11.19
C GLY A 60 31.69 -49.86 -11.19
N PRO A 61 30.99 -50.98 -10.99
CA PRO A 61 29.53 -51.03 -10.92
C PRO A 61 29.02 -50.13 -9.77
N GLY A 62 27.95 -49.36 -10.01
CA GLY A 62 27.30 -48.51 -9.01
C GLY A 62 26.58 -47.34 -9.64
N PRO A 63 25.65 -46.71 -8.92
CA PRO A 63 24.78 -45.68 -9.48
C PRO A 63 25.46 -44.31 -9.56
N VAL A 64 24.85 -43.41 -10.36
CA VAL A 64 25.04 -41.98 -10.25
C VAL A 64 23.78 -41.39 -9.58
N ARG A 65 24.00 -40.60 -8.54
CA ARG A 65 22.93 -39.93 -7.78
C ARG A 65 23.12 -38.44 -7.77
N TRP A 66 22.03 -37.73 -7.66
CA TRP A 66 22.02 -36.31 -7.33
C TRP A 66 21.68 -36.10 -5.84
N LEU A 67 22.57 -35.40 -5.13
CA LEU A 67 22.41 -35.08 -3.71
C LEU A 67 22.25 -33.55 -3.52
N LYS A 68 21.37 -33.16 -2.65
CA LYS A 68 21.29 -31.77 -2.13
C LYS A 68 21.99 -31.69 -0.77
N GLY A 69 22.99 -30.82 -0.65
CA GLY A 69 23.89 -30.76 0.49
C GLY A 69 24.98 -31.85 0.45
N TRP A 70 25.95 -31.72 1.35
CA TRP A 70 27.05 -32.67 1.49
C TRP A 70 27.33 -32.98 2.97
N GLY A 71 27.62 -34.22 3.33
CA GLY A 71 27.84 -34.67 4.70
C GLY A 71 26.56 -35.17 5.39
N PRO A 72 26.56 -35.25 6.71
CA PRO A 72 25.38 -35.65 7.49
C PRO A 72 24.17 -34.79 7.17
N GLY A 73 23.04 -35.41 6.80
CA GLY A 73 21.82 -34.69 6.45
C GLY A 73 21.68 -34.32 4.96
N ASN A 74 22.57 -34.79 4.07
CA ASN A 74 22.33 -34.69 2.64
C ASN A 74 21.01 -35.37 2.25
N LYS A 75 20.36 -34.85 1.18
CA LYS A 75 19.11 -35.39 0.68
C LYS A 75 19.33 -35.93 -0.75
N THR A 76 18.96 -37.18 -0.99
CA THR A 76 18.91 -37.72 -2.36
C THR A 76 17.76 -37.07 -3.12
N ILE A 77 18.09 -36.40 -4.21
CA ILE A 77 17.15 -35.69 -5.09
C ILE A 77 16.77 -36.54 -6.30
N TYR A 78 17.70 -37.40 -6.76
CA TYR A 78 17.46 -38.32 -7.85
C TYR A 78 18.36 -39.55 -7.71
N ASP A 79 17.76 -40.74 -7.92
CA ASP A 79 18.40 -42.03 -8.06
C ASP A 79 17.62 -42.84 -9.11
N LEU A 80 18.27 -43.68 -9.89
CA LEU A 80 17.65 -44.54 -10.89
C LEU A 80 16.60 -45.51 -10.30
N ARG A 81 16.70 -45.85 -9.02
CA ARG A 81 15.81 -46.81 -8.32
C ARG A 81 14.67 -46.15 -7.55
N GLY A 82 14.65 -44.82 -7.43
CA GLY A 82 13.68 -44.08 -6.65
C GLY A 82 12.60 -43.40 -7.50
N SER A 83 11.46 -43.06 -6.87
CA SER A 83 10.43 -42.22 -7.47
C SER A 83 10.60 -40.78 -6.98
N PHE A 84 10.76 -39.85 -7.91
CA PHE A 84 10.97 -38.41 -7.63
C PHE A 84 10.01 -37.60 -8.49
N PRO A 85 8.79 -37.30 -8.01
CA PRO A 85 7.68 -36.80 -8.85
C PRO A 85 7.99 -35.51 -9.61
N ARG A 86 8.89 -34.64 -9.08
CA ARG A 86 9.28 -33.38 -9.72
C ARG A 86 10.58 -33.45 -10.52
N VAL A 87 11.30 -34.61 -10.48
CA VAL A 87 12.64 -34.75 -11.06
C VAL A 87 12.64 -35.76 -12.18
N THR A 88 13.16 -35.37 -13.34
CA THR A 88 13.29 -36.23 -14.51
C THR A 88 14.69 -36.13 -15.10
N ARG A 89 15.18 -37.19 -15.74
CA ARG A 89 16.40 -37.12 -16.55
C ARG A 89 16.15 -36.38 -17.85
N ALA A 90 17.14 -35.57 -18.30
CA ALA A 90 17.12 -34.93 -19.60
C ALA A 90 17.20 -35.94 -20.75
N VAL A 91 18.01 -37.01 -20.57
CA VAL A 91 18.16 -38.13 -21.53
C VAL A 91 17.92 -39.41 -20.76
N VAL A 92 16.81 -40.08 -21.08
CA VAL A 92 16.46 -41.37 -20.50
C VAL A 92 17.48 -42.43 -20.94
N ASP A 93 17.85 -43.34 -20.03
CA ASP A 93 18.75 -44.48 -20.26
C ASP A 93 20.17 -44.16 -20.78
N SER A 94 20.61 -42.92 -20.64
CA SER A 94 22.00 -42.57 -20.98
C SER A 94 22.98 -42.96 -19.86
N ASP A 95 24.06 -43.61 -20.21
CA ASP A 95 25.14 -43.98 -19.30
C ASP A 95 26.19 -42.88 -19.11
N THR A 96 26.08 -41.77 -19.88
CA THR A 96 27.05 -40.67 -19.86
C THR A 96 26.41 -39.33 -19.49
N ASN A 97 25.14 -39.14 -19.80
CA ASN A 97 24.42 -37.89 -19.49
C ASN A 97 23.48 -38.10 -18.29
N PHE A 98 23.85 -37.52 -17.14
CA PHE A 98 23.08 -37.55 -15.89
C PHE A 98 22.45 -36.24 -15.55
N THR A 99 22.27 -35.35 -16.55
CA THR A 99 21.51 -34.08 -16.43
C THR A 99 20.09 -34.37 -15.99
N ILE A 100 19.62 -33.57 -14.99
CA ILE A 100 18.25 -33.65 -14.46
C ILE A 100 17.51 -32.32 -14.63
N HIS A 101 16.19 -32.45 -14.72
CA HIS A 101 15.23 -31.33 -14.66
C HIS A 101 14.41 -31.46 -13.40
N ILE A 102 14.39 -30.38 -12.57
CA ILE A 102 13.52 -30.25 -11.40
C ILE A 102 12.41 -29.28 -11.79
N ARG A 103 11.16 -29.76 -11.88
CA ARG A 103 9.99 -28.96 -12.27
C ARG A 103 9.40 -28.25 -11.07
N ASN A 104 8.71 -27.12 -11.33
CA ASN A 104 8.00 -26.33 -10.32
C ASN A 104 8.90 -26.06 -9.10
N VAL A 105 10.05 -25.44 -9.36
CA VAL A 105 11.05 -25.13 -8.34
C VAL A 105 10.46 -24.19 -7.28
N GLN A 106 10.73 -24.50 -6.03
CA GLN A 106 10.25 -23.75 -4.88
C GLN A 106 11.43 -23.14 -4.10
N PRO A 107 11.23 -22.14 -3.24
CA PRO A 107 12.28 -21.56 -2.40
C PRO A 107 13.03 -22.60 -1.55
N GLU A 108 12.36 -23.66 -1.16
CA GLU A 108 12.96 -24.78 -0.41
C GLU A 108 13.98 -25.57 -1.24
N ASP A 109 13.97 -25.44 -2.56
CA ASP A 109 14.93 -26.11 -3.44
C ASP A 109 16.29 -25.38 -3.50
N MET A 110 16.42 -24.19 -2.90
CA MET A 110 17.73 -23.52 -2.77
C MET A 110 18.75 -24.39 -2.04
N GLY A 111 20.00 -24.31 -2.47
CA GLY A 111 21.11 -25.03 -1.86
C GLY A 111 22.12 -25.52 -2.89
N THR A 112 23.11 -26.31 -2.45
CA THR A 112 24.15 -26.85 -3.33
C THR A 112 23.83 -28.29 -3.71
N TYR A 113 23.84 -28.56 -5.01
CA TYR A 113 23.53 -29.87 -5.59
C TYR A 113 24.80 -30.53 -6.13
N TYR A 114 24.96 -31.80 -5.85
CA TYR A 114 26.12 -32.59 -6.24
C TYR A 114 25.69 -33.77 -7.08
N CYS A 115 26.30 -33.93 -8.25
CA CYS A 115 26.27 -35.15 -9.02
C CYS A 115 27.37 -36.09 -8.49
N VAL A 116 27.04 -37.30 -8.09
CA VAL A 116 27.94 -38.23 -7.41
C VAL A 116 27.88 -39.61 -8.03
N LYS A 117 29.04 -40.14 -8.47
CA LYS A 117 29.22 -41.52 -8.87
C LYS A 117 29.60 -42.36 -7.67
N PHE A 118 28.86 -43.44 -7.45
CA PHE A 118 29.13 -44.45 -6.45
C PHE A 118 29.70 -45.72 -7.10
N VAL A 119 30.41 -46.52 -6.34
CA VAL A 119 30.86 -47.86 -6.67
C VAL A 119 30.51 -48.80 -5.52
N LYS A 120 30.45 -50.09 -5.79
CA LYS A 120 30.30 -51.12 -4.75
C LYS A 120 31.60 -51.29 -4.02
N GLY A 121 31.61 -51.07 -2.71
CA GLY A 121 32.70 -51.39 -1.81
C GLY A 121 32.80 -52.90 -1.52
N ASP A 122 33.80 -53.30 -0.75
CA ASP A 122 34.06 -54.69 -0.39
C ASP A 122 32.90 -55.34 0.40
N THR A 123 32.14 -54.55 1.12
CA THR A 123 30.93 -54.95 1.86
C THR A 123 29.67 -55.02 1.01
N GLY A 124 29.75 -54.62 -0.29
CA GLY A 124 28.62 -54.53 -1.20
C GLY A 124 27.80 -53.26 -1.07
N GLU A 125 28.19 -52.34 -0.18
CA GLU A 125 27.57 -51.01 -0.02
C GLU A 125 28.07 -50.03 -1.07
N ASP A 126 27.27 -48.94 -1.29
CA ASP A 126 27.62 -47.91 -2.24
C ASP A 126 28.58 -46.89 -1.60
N GLU A 127 29.82 -46.87 -2.06
CA GLU A 127 30.86 -45.90 -1.65
C GLU A 127 31.03 -44.79 -2.68
N VAL A 128 31.33 -43.57 -2.22
CA VAL A 128 31.55 -42.41 -3.10
C VAL A 128 32.86 -42.62 -3.89
N PHE A 129 32.75 -42.82 -5.19
CA PHE A 129 33.90 -42.91 -6.08
C PHE A 129 34.34 -41.51 -6.57
N ARG A 130 33.40 -40.71 -7.08
CA ARG A 130 33.69 -39.36 -7.56
C ARG A 130 32.52 -38.46 -7.37
N ARG A 131 32.80 -37.22 -6.92
CA ARG A 131 31.82 -36.15 -6.71
C ARG A 131 32.10 -34.97 -7.65
N GLY A 132 31.06 -34.36 -8.21
CA GLY A 132 31.11 -33.08 -8.89
C GLY A 132 31.48 -31.94 -7.97
N ARG A 133 31.78 -30.77 -8.54
CA ARG A 133 32.16 -29.55 -7.79
C ARG A 133 31.00 -28.99 -6.95
N GLY A 134 29.77 -29.34 -7.30
CA GLY A 134 28.55 -28.74 -6.76
C GLY A 134 28.05 -27.55 -7.60
N THR A 135 26.73 -27.43 -7.65
CA THR A 135 26.05 -26.32 -8.27
C THR A 135 25.22 -25.58 -7.18
N GLU A 136 25.57 -24.35 -6.91
CA GLU A 136 24.79 -23.47 -6.00
C GLU A 136 23.53 -23.00 -6.71
N VAL A 137 22.36 -23.37 -6.18
CA VAL A 137 21.05 -23.00 -6.72
C VAL A 137 20.42 -21.90 -5.88
N SER A 138 20.07 -20.80 -6.52
CA SER A 138 19.30 -19.69 -5.98
C SER A 138 17.93 -19.65 -6.65
N VAL A 139 16.86 -19.55 -5.87
CA VAL A 139 15.49 -19.46 -6.39
C VAL A 139 14.96 -18.05 -6.19
N GLN A 140 14.64 -17.39 -7.28
CA GLN A 140 14.04 -16.06 -7.29
C GLN A 140 12.53 -16.21 -7.10
N ALA A 141 11.95 -15.51 -6.12
CA ALA A 141 10.51 -15.54 -5.85
C ALA A 141 9.93 -14.13 -5.93
N LYS A 142 8.87 -13.96 -6.72
CA LYS A 142 8.18 -12.67 -6.88
C LYS A 142 7.31 -12.39 -5.65
N PRO A 143 7.21 -11.11 -5.23
CA PRO A 143 6.22 -10.72 -4.22
C PRO A 143 4.80 -11.06 -4.66
N SER A 144 3.97 -11.51 -3.72
CA SER A 144 2.52 -11.69 -3.93
C SER A 144 1.85 -10.34 -4.24
N PRO A 145 0.62 -10.32 -4.80
CA PRO A 145 -0.14 -9.10 -4.98
C PRO A 145 -0.22 -8.27 -3.70
N LEU A 146 -0.14 -6.94 -3.84
CA LEU A 146 -0.18 -6.03 -2.69
C LEU A 146 -1.56 -5.98 -2.06
N LEU A 147 -1.63 -6.08 -0.74
CA LEU A 147 -2.80 -5.77 0.06
C LEU A 147 -2.57 -4.45 0.78
N VAL A 148 -3.44 -3.45 0.50
CA VAL A 148 -3.47 -2.18 1.23
C VAL A 148 -4.69 -2.16 2.13
N SER A 149 -4.47 -2.02 3.43
CA SER A 149 -5.50 -1.96 4.46
C SER A 149 -5.47 -0.61 5.17
N GLY A 150 -6.63 -0.16 5.64
CA GLY A 150 -6.82 1.04 6.46
C GLY A 150 -7.55 0.69 7.74
N PRO A 151 -7.94 1.71 8.54
CA PRO A 151 -8.69 1.50 9.78
C PRO A 151 -10.06 0.86 9.49
N GLU A 152 -10.56 0.07 10.43
CA GLU A 152 -11.87 -0.59 10.33
C GLU A 152 -13.03 0.41 10.43
N GLN A 153 -12.84 1.45 11.25
CA GLN A 153 -13.84 2.48 11.49
C GLN A 153 -13.51 3.76 10.72
N ARG A 154 -14.56 4.51 10.35
CA ARG A 154 -14.38 5.83 9.75
C ARG A 154 -13.82 6.82 10.76
N ALA A 155 -12.91 7.66 10.27
CA ALA A 155 -12.29 8.73 11.02
C ALA A 155 -12.72 10.10 10.48
N GLY A 156 -12.77 11.09 11.36
CA GLY A 156 -13.13 12.46 11.00
C GLY A 156 -12.04 13.14 10.17
N ALA A 157 -12.43 14.14 9.37
CA ALA A 157 -11.48 15.04 8.74
C ALA A 157 -10.61 15.72 9.82
N GLY A 158 -9.30 15.84 9.56
CA GLY A 158 -8.28 16.32 10.50
C GLY A 158 -7.64 15.22 11.34
N GLN A 159 -8.19 14.01 11.39
CA GLN A 159 -7.61 12.88 12.11
C GLN A 159 -6.54 12.17 11.25
N SER A 160 -5.44 11.77 11.90
CA SER A 160 -4.38 10.96 11.28
C SER A 160 -4.61 9.50 11.57
N VAL A 161 -4.65 8.69 10.51
CA VAL A 161 -4.93 7.25 10.58
C VAL A 161 -3.86 6.43 9.85
N PRO A 162 -3.54 5.21 10.32
CA PRO A 162 -2.55 4.35 9.68
C PRO A 162 -3.14 3.60 8.49
N PHE A 163 -2.33 3.46 7.43
CA PHE A 163 -2.55 2.53 6.34
C PHE A 163 -1.35 1.61 6.19
N THR A 164 -1.60 0.35 5.97
CA THR A 164 -0.56 -0.68 5.89
C THR A 164 -0.62 -1.41 4.56
N CYS A 165 0.54 -1.51 3.91
CA CYS A 165 0.75 -2.27 2.68
C CYS A 165 1.54 -3.52 3.00
N THR A 166 1.04 -4.67 2.60
CA THR A 166 1.68 -5.97 2.83
C THR A 166 1.83 -6.76 1.55
N THR A 167 2.92 -7.51 1.47
CA THR A 167 3.17 -8.54 0.47
C THR A 167 4.11 -9.59 1.05
N GLY A 168 4.20 -10.76 0.44
CA GLY A 168 5.03 -11.82 0.96
C GLY A 168 5.46 -12.85 -0.07
N GLY A 169 6.25 -13.83 0.41
CA GLY A 169 6.72 -14.94 -0.38
C GLY A 169 7.85 -14.58 -1.36
N PHE A 170 8.51 -13.44 -1.23
CA PHE A 170 9.54 -12.98 -2.15
C PHE A 170 10.96 -13.38 -1.72
N PHE A 171 11.84 -13.47 -2.70
CA PHE A 171 13.28 -13.60 -2.55
C PHE A 171 13.99 -13.00 -3.78
N PRO A 172 15.06 -12.22 -3.62
CA PRO A 172 15.82 -11.92 -2.39
C PRO A 172 15.12 -10.93 -1.45
N LYS A 173 15.77 -10.60 -0.31
CA LYS A 173 15.24 -9.77 0.77
C LYS A 173 15.08 -8.30 0.40
N GLU A 174 15.93 -7.82 -0.51
CA GLU A 174 16.02 -6.41 -0.91
C GLU A 174 14.75 -5.99 -1.65
N ILE A 175 14.00 -5.05 -1.06
CA ILE A 175 12.72 -4.58 -1.59
C ILE A 175 12.55 -3.09 -1.30
N GLY A 176 12.04 -2.34 -2.28
CA GLY A 176 11.74 -0.91 -2.16
C GLY A 176 10.25 -0.66 -2.06
N VAL A 177 9.86 0.29 -1.21
CA VAL A 177 8.45 0.70 -1.03
C VAL A 177 8.33 2.20 -1.16
N LYS A 178 7.30 2.66 -1.86
CA LYS A 178 6.94 4.08 -1.97
C LYS A 178 5.43 4.23 -1.77
N TRP A 179 5.04 5.35 -1.17
CA TRP A 179 3.64 5.69 -0.97
C TRP A 179 3.30 7.00 -1.68
N PHE A 180 2.09 7.04 -2.24
CA PHE A 180 1.56 8.21 -2.93
C PHE A 180 0.13 8.46 -2.49
N LYS A 181 -0.21 9.73 -2.23
CA LYS A 181 -1.59 10.20 -2.14
C LYS A 181 -1.93 10.89 -3.45
N ASN A 182 -2.87 10.35 -4.20
CA ASN A 182 -3.10 10.71 -5.60
C ASN A 182 -1.82 10.48 -6.44
N LYS A 183 -1.03 11.53 -6.70
CA LYS A 183 0.26 11.46 -7.41
C LYS A 183 1.43 11.96 -6.55
N ASP A 184 1.14 12.52 -5.38
CA ASP A 184 2.12 13.13 -4.51
C ASP A 184 2.78 12.08 -3.62
N SER A 185 4.13 12.10 -3.58
CA SER A 185 4.92 11.19 -2.75
C SER A 185 4.73 11.49 -1.28
N MET A 186 4.60 10.44 -0.48
CA MET A 186 4.44 10.52 0.97
C MET A 186 5.63 9.91 1.71
N VAL A 187 5.95 10.49 2.86
CA VAL A 187 6.93 9.91 3.79
C VAL A 187 6.24 8.84 4.63
N ALA A 188 6.75 7.60 4.54
CA ALA A 188 6.27 6.47 5.31
C ALA A 188 7.25 6.09 6.42
N GLN A 189 6.79 5.25 7.34
CA GLN A 189 7.66 4.61 8.31
C GLN A 189 8.62 3.64 7.61
N VAL A 190 9.76 3.33 8.27
CA VAL A 190 10.72 2.36 7.73
C VAL A 190 10.01 1.02 7.51
N PRO A 191 10.08 0.44 6.30
CA PRO A 191 9.43 -0.82 6.02
C PRO A 191 10.00 -1.96 6.87
N ARG A 192 9.13 -2.83 7.37
CA ARG A 192 9.52 -4.02 8.11
C ARG A 192 9.54 -5.23 7.18
N VAL A 193 10.71 -5.83 7.01
CA VAL A 193 10.89 -7.08 6.28
C VAL A 193 11.20 -8.19 7.28
N THR A 194 10.40 -9.26 7.26
CA THR A 194 10.51 -10.41 8.16
C THR A 194 10.69 -11.69 7.36
N GLU A 195 11.42 -12.64 7.91
CA GLU A 195 11.51 -13.99 7.33
C GLU A 195 10.16 -14.71 7.44
N TRP A 196 9.80 -15.43 6.39
CA TRP A 196 8.57 -16.20 6.31
C TRP A 196 8.82 -17.53 5.62
N GLY A 197 8.68 -18.62 6.37
CA GLY A 197 9.00 -19.96 5.84
C GLY A 197 10.48 -20.13 5.52
N VAL A 198 10.77 -21.02 4.56
CA VAL A 198 12.14 -21.34 4.15
C VAL A 198 12.53 -20.43 2.99
N ASN A 199 13.57 -19.61 3.21
CA ASN A 199 14.16 -18.74 2.18
C ASN A 199 13.17 -17.76 1.51
N THR A 200 12.18 -17.25 2.24
CA THR A 200 11.26 -16.20 1.75
C THR A 200 11.05 -15.12 2.78
N TYR A 201 10.56 -13.98 2.33
CA TYR A 201 10.34 -12.79 3.15
C TYR A 201 8.93 -12.24 2.98
N ASN A 202 8.45 -11.60 4.06
CA ASN A 202 7.24 -10.78 4.05
C ASN A 202 7.61 -9.33 4.30
N LEU A 203 6.86 -8.42 3.67
CA LEU A 203 6.96 -6.98 3.82
C LEU A 203 5.71 -6.44 4.49
N SER A 204 5.90 -5.53 5.42
CA SER A 204 4.87 -4.64 5.96
C SER A 204 5.39 -3.20 5.97
N SER A 205 4.68 -2.29 5.32
CA SER A 205 4.99 -0.85 5.30
C SER A 205 3.77 -0.06 5.73
N THR A 206 3.95 0.90 6.65
CA THR A 206 2.87 1.72 7.19
C THR A 206 3.12 3.19 6.92
N VAL A 207 2.05 3.91 6.53
CA VAL A 207 2.03 5.36 6.36
C VAL A 207 0.91 5.95 7.21
N MET A 208 1.17 7.11 7.84
CA MET A 208 0.15 7.90 8.54
C MET A 208 -0.43 8.92 7.57
N VAL A 209 -1.76 8.96 7.45
CA VAL A 209 -2.48 9.88 6.57
C VAL A 209 -3.43 10.73 7.40
N THR A 210 -3.23 12.05 7.38
CA THR A 210 -4.19 13.00 7.92
C THR A 210 -5.29 13.21 6.88
N LEU A 211 -6.50 12.74 7.21
CA LEU A 211 -7.67 12.83 6.34
C LEU A 211 -8.13 14.29 6.20
N GLN A 212 -8.47 14.70 4.99
CA GLN A 212 -8.99 16.02 4.68
C GLN A 212 -10.44 15.92 4.16
N LYS A 213 -11.20 17.01 4.20
CA LYS A 213 -12.59 17.02 3.71
C LYS A 213 -12.70 16.70 2.22
N ASP A 214 -11.70 17.06 1.43
CA ASP A 214 -11.60 16.84 -0.01
C ASP A 214 -11.10 15.43 -0.40
N ASP A 215 -10.71 14.61 0.60
CA ASP A 215 -10.26 13.23 0.37
C ASP A 215 -11.36 12.25 -0.06
N VAL A 216 -12.58 12.71 -0.25
CA VAL A 216 -13.68 11.86 -0.74
C VAL A 216 -13.33 11.15 -2.05
N ARG A 217 -12.54 11.77 -2.93
CA ARG A 217 -12.07 11.18 -4.21
C ARG A 217 -10.61 10.79 -4.21
N SER A 218 -9.91 10.98 -3.11
CA SER A 218 -8.48 10.70 -3.03
C SER A 218 -8.20 9.21 -2.93
N GLN A 219 -7.11 8.81 -3.60
CA GLN A 219 -6.59 7.45 -3.62
C GLN A 219 -5.20 7.42 -3.00
N LEU A 220 -4.99 6.48 -2.08
CA LEU A 220 -3.68 6.13 -1.54
C LEU A 220 -3.13 4.97 -2.35
N THR A 221 -1.87 5.06 -2.78
CA THR A 221 -1.19 4.02 -3.57
C THR A 221 0.10 3.62 -2.89
N CYS A 222 0.27 2.31 -2.68
CA CYS A 222 1.53 1.67 -2.31
C CYS A 222 2.17 1.11 -3.57
N GLU A 223 3.43 1.44 -3.80
CA GLU A 223 4.23 0.92 -4.91
C GLU A 223 5.41 0.13 -4.35
N VAL A 224 5.58 -1.10 -4.81
CA VAL A 224 6.67 -1.99 -4.40
C VAL A 224 7.54 -2.34 -5.59
N GLN A 225 8.86 -2.13 -5.44
CA GLN A 225 9.88 -2.47 -6.41
C GLN A 225 10.74 -3.61 -5.88
N HIS A 226 10.96 -4.64 -6.70
CA HIS A 226 11.75 -5.81 -6.37
C HIS A 226 12.53 -6.28 -7.62
N SER A 227 13.70 -6.89 -7.43
CA SER A 227 14.58 -7.33 -8.53
C SER A 227 13.93 -8.33 -9.50
N THR A 228 12.93 -9.08 -9.04
CA THR A 228 12.18 -10.06 -9.84
C THR A 228 11.06 -9.46 -10.67
N LEU A 229 10.77 -8.16 -10.50
CA LEU A 229 9.66 -7.47 -11.15
C LEU A 229 10.17 -6.58 -12.29
N PRO A 230 9.66 -6.73 -13.51
CA PRO A 230 10.00 -5.83 -14.62
C PRO A 230 9.38 -4.44 -14.45
N VAL A 231 8.26 -4.35 -13.75
CA VAL A 231 7.57 -3.11 -13.38
C VAL A 231 7.14 -3.18 -11.91
N PRO A 232 7.09 -2.06 -11.17
CA PRO A 232 6.66 -2.05 -9.78
C PRO A 232 5.22 -2.57 -9.62
N LEU A 233 4.98 -3.35 -8.56
CA LEU A 233 3.62 -3.69 -8.12
C LEU A 233 2.96 -2.47 -7.50
N ARG A 234 1.65 -2.31 -7.72
CA ARG A 234 0.84 -1.24 -7.15
C ARG A 234 -0.40 -1.80 -6.47
N GLY A 235 -0.62 -1.36 -5.23
CA GLY A 235 -1.84 -1.56 -4.49
C GLY A 235 -2.47 -0.22 -4.15
N SER A 236 -3.80 -0.10 -4.19
CA SER A 236 -4.48 1.17 -3.95
C SER A 236 -5.63 1.03 -2.96
N TYR A 237 -5.92 2.15 -2.27
CA TYR A 237 -6.99 2.25 -1.29
C TYR A 237 -7.71 3.60 -1.46
N GLN A 238 -9.04 3.57 -1.59
CA GLN A 238 -9.86 4.78 -1.67
C GLN A 238 -10.11 5.35 -0.28
N LEU A 239 -9.67 6.59 -0.01
CA LEU A 239 -9.79 7.22 1.31
C LEU A 239 -11.24 7.45 1.74
N SER A 240 -12.16 7.54 0.78
CA SER A 240 -13.61 7.60 1.04
C SER A 240 -14.15 6.45 1.90
N ARG A 241 -13.50 5.29 1.89
CA ARG A 241 -13.93 4.12 2.71
C ARG A 241 -13.85 4.40 4.21
N VAL A 242 -12.90 5.23 4.62
CA VAL A 242 -12.61 5.51 6.03
C VAL A 242 -12.84 6.98 6.42
N LEU A 243 -13.12 7.86 5.48
CA LEU A 243 -13.38 9.27 5.73
C LEU A 243 -14.81 9.47 6.26
N ARG A 244 -14.96 10.33 7.28
CA ARG A 244 -16.21 10.90 7.74
C ARG A 244 -16.07 12.42 7.80
N VAL A 245 -16.98 13.12 7.15
CA VAL A 245 -17.12 14.59 7.21
C VAL A 245 -18.49 14.89 7.79
N PRO A 246 -18.60 15.40 9.02
CA PRO A 246 -19.88 15.74 9.61
C PRO A 246 -20.50 16.93 8.86
N PRO A 247 -21.86 17.02 8.77
CA PRO A 247 -22.54 18.12 8.12
C PRO A 247 -22.35 19.44 8.86
N SER A 248 -22.26 20.53 8.12
CA SER A 248 -22.59 21.85 8.60
C SER A 248 -24.10 22.02 8.52
N VAL A 249 -24.76 22.32 9.64
CA VAL A 249 -26.22 22.30 9.73
C VAL A 249 -26.72 23.73 10.03
N GLU A 250 -27.77 24.14 9.29
CA GLU A 250 -28.44 25.39 9.44
C GLU A 250 -29.96 25.17 9.50
N VAL A 251 -30.63 25.72 10.52
CA VAL A 251 -32.10 25.66 10.64
C VAL A 251 -32.65 27.07 10.49
N ARG A 252 -33.63 27.22 9.60
CA ARG A 252 -34.30 28.50 9.32
C ARG A 252 -35.81 28.33 9.40
N ALA A 253 -36.49 29.38 9.81
CA ALA A 253 -37.96 29.50 9.78
C ALA A 253 -38.35 30.63 8.82
N GLU A 254 -39.22 30.33 7.85
CA GLU A 254 -39.67 31.29 6.84
C GLU A 254 -41.20 31.20 6.63
N PRO A 255 -41.94 32.33 6.80
CA PRO A 255 -41.51 33.66 7.28
C PRO A 255 -41.22 33.64 8.80
N SER A 256 -40.35 34.57 9.26
CA SER A 256 -40.13 34.78 10.70
C SER A 256 -39.95 36.27 10.97
N PRO A 257 -40.81 36.90 11.78
CA PRO A 257 -41.99 36.30 12.44
C PRO A 257 -43.11 35.98 11.45
N VAL A 258 -43.99 35.01 11.83
CA VAL A 258 -45.16 34.58 11.05
C VAL A 258 -46.45 35.22 11.60
N GLU A 259 -47.43 35.48 10.73
CA GLU A 259 -48.76 35.92 11.14
C GLU A 259 -49.55 34.77 11.81
N LEU A 260 -50.39 35.10 12.77
CA LEU A 260 -51.26 34.13 13.45
C LEU A 260 -52.12 33.37 12.42
N ASN A 261 -52.31 32.07 12.64
CA ASN A 261 -53.02 31.14 11.77
C ASN A 261 -52.42 30.93 10.37
N LYS A 262 -51.21 31.45 10.09
CA LYS A 262 -50.44 31.13 8.88
C LYS A 262 -49.50 29.98 9.12
N THR A 263 -49.03 29.38 8.03
CA THR A 263 -48.02 28.33 8.05
C THR A 263 -46.64 28.92 7.97
N VAL A 264 -45.72 28.39 8.78
CA VAL A 264 -44.29 28.67 8.72
C VAL A 264 -43.56 27.39 8.30
N THR A 265 -42.64 27.52 7.38
CA THR A 265 -41.78 26.41 6.94
C THR A 265 -40.46 26.47 7.65
N PHE A 266 -40.15 25.43 8.42
CA PHE A 266 -38.81 25.21 8.98
C PHE A 266 -38.02 24.39 8.01
N THR A 267 -36.85 24.89 7.64
CA THR A 267 -35.90 24.21 6.75
C THR A 267 -34.62 23.88 7.50
N CYS A 268 -34.26 22.58 7.52
CA CYS A 268 -32.98 22.10 8.01
C CYS A 268 -32.08 21.78 6.81
N LEU A 269 -31.00 22.52 6.67
CA LEU A 269 -30.07 22.41 5.57
C LEU A 269 -28.73 21.84 6.08
N LEU A 270 -28.40 20.63 5.64
CA LEU A 270 -27.14 19.95 5.90
C LEU A 270 -26.22 20.15 4.70
N LYS A 271 -25.02 20.67 4.92
CA LYS A 271 -24.06 20.98 3.84
C LYS A 271 -22.76 20.20 4.03
N GLU A 272 -22.16 19.78 2.89
CA GLU A 272 -20.78 19.28 2.77
C GLU A 272 -20.44 18.08 3.68
N PHE A 273 -21.35 17.11 3.78
CA PHE A 273 -21.11 15.91 4.59
C PHE A 273 -20.75 14.67 3.75
N TYR A 274 -20.10 13.72 4.38
CA TYR A 274 -19.76 12.42 3.81
C TYR A 274 -19.63 11.36 4.94
N PRO A 275 -20.15 10.13 4.78
CA PRO A 275 -20.93 9.59 3.66
C PRO A 275 -22.37 10.10 3.64
N ALA A 276 -23.14 9.68 2.62
CA ALA A 276 -24.56 10.03 2.45
C ALA A 276 -25.50 9.49 3.56
N LYS A 277 -25.01 8.62 4.44
CA LYS A 277 -25.79 7.98 5.50
C LYS A 277 -26.15 8.96 6.59
N VAL A 278 -27.33 9.57 6.48
CA VAL A 278 -27.86 10.54 7.43
C VAL A 278 -29.36 10.34 7.61
N SER A 279 -29.86 10.57 8.81
CA SER A 279 -31.29 10.67 9.11
C SER A 279 -31.60 11.97 9.84
N ILE A 280 -32.79 12.50 9.58
CA ILE A 280 -33.32 13.71 10.21
C ILE A 280 -34.67 13.36 10.86
N SER A 281 -34.85 13.77 12.11
CA SER A 281 -36.13 13.80 12.80
C SER A 281 -36.43 15.21 13.24
N TRP A 282 -37.70 15.60 13.19
CA TRP A 282 -38.16 16.91 13.66
C TRP A 282 -38.87 16.78 15.02
N LEU A 283 -38.57 17.71 15.94
CA LEU A 283 -39.15 17.73 17.26
C LEU A 283 -39.72 19.13 17.53
N GLU A 284 -40.89 19.20 18.14
CA GLU A 284 -41.48 20.41 18.71
C GLU A 284 -41.42 20.31 20.24
N ASN A 285 -40.71 21.21 20.91
CA ASN A 285 -40.49 21.21 22.35
C ASN A 285 -40.02 19.84 22.91
N GLY A 286 -39.19 19.09 22.11
CA GLY A 286 -38.65 17.77 22.46
C GLY A 286 -39.52 16.56 22.08
N VAL A 287 -40.73 16.79 21.55
CA VAL A 287 -41.64 15.73 21.09
C VAL A 287 -41.55 15.59 19.59
N GLU A 288 -41.42 14.34 19.10
CA GLU A 288 -41.27 14.06 17.66
C GLU A 288 -42.53 14.44 16.88
N ILE A 289 -42.36 15.23 15.82
CA ILE A 289 -43.42 15.64 14.90
C ILE A 289 -43.56 14.59 13.81
N LYS A 290 -44.69 13.88 13.74
CA LYS A 290 -45.03 12.99 12.62
C LYS A 290 -45.54 13.78 11.44
N VAL A 291 -44.67 14.36 10.64
CA VAL A 291 -45.01 15.13 9.45
C VAL A 291 -44.47 14.43 8.20
N LYS A 292 -45.15 14.69 7.07
CA LYS A 292 -44.65 14.28 5.75
C LYS A 292 -43.38 15.08 5.44
N ASN A 293 -42.24 14.45 5.80
CA ASN A 293 -40.93 15.09 5.66
C ASN A 293 -40.51 15.07 4.18
N ILE A 294 -40.30 16.25 3.61
CA ILE A 294 -39.78 16.36 2.24
C ILE A 294 -38.29 16.54 2.35
N SER A 295 -37.54 15.47 2.03
CA SER A 295 -36.07 15.48 2.08
C SER A 295 -35.50 15.32 0.66
N ARG A 296 -34.58 16.20 0.29
CA ARG A 296 -33.87 16.15 -0.99
C ARG A 296 -32.37 16.04 -0.77
N LEU A 297 -31.84 14.85 -1.08
CA LEU A 297 -30.38 14.60 -1.05
C LEU A 297 -29.78 14.97 -2.41
N LEU A 298 -28.68 15.73 -2.39
CA LEU A 298 -27.92 16.14 -3.57
C LEU A 298 -26.45 15.76 -3.37
N GLU A 299 -25.84 15.10 -4.36
CA GLU A 299 -24.39 14.90 -4.42
C GLU A 299 -23.74 16.10 -5.09
N LEU A 300 -22.71 16.65 -4.44
CA LEU A 300 -21.94 17.78 -4.94
C LEU A 300 -20.79 17.32 -5.86
N PRO A 301 -20.28 18.16 -6.76
CA PRO A 301 -19.22 17.82 -7.70
C PRO A 301 -17.96 17.23 -7.05
N GLN A 302 -17.62 17.64 -5.82
CA GLN A 302 -16.49 17.12 -5.05
C GLN A 302 -16.76 15.74 -4.40
N GLY A 303 -17.99 15.18 -4.50
CA GLY A 303 -18.38 13.88 -3.96
C GLY A 303 -18.92 13.93 -2.53
N SER A 304 -19.00 15.11 -1.89
CA SER A 304 -19.74 15.31 -0.64
C SER A 304 -21.23 15.48 -0.92
N PHE A 305 -22.06 15.47 0.14
CA PHE A 305 -23.51 15.52 0.03
C PHE A 305 -24.07 16.77 0.68
N GLN A 306 -25.25 17.18 0.20
CA GLN A 306 -26.11 18.19 0.77
C GLN A 306 -27.51 17.60 0.92
N LEU A 307 -28.18 17.87 2.05
CA LEU A 307 -29.56 17.43 2.30
C LEU A 307 -30.36 18.62 2.81
N SER A 308 -31.55 18.83 2.23
CA SER A 308 -32.53 19.79 2.74
C SER A 308 -33.77 19.02 3.18
N SER A 309 -34.18 19.24 4.41
CA SER A 309 -35.42 18.71 5.00
C SER A 309 -36.31 19.86 5.45
N GLN A 310 -37.62 19.77 5.20
CA GLN A 310 -38.59 20.80 5.52
C GLN A 310 -39.77 20.23 6.30
N VAL A 311 -40.26 21.04 7.24
CA VAL A 311 -41.47 20.76 7.99
C VAL A 311 -42.32 22.03 8.05
N GLU A 312 -43.63 21.90 7.83
CA GLU A 312 -44.58 22.97 7.93
C GLU A 312 -45.28 22.92 9.29
N VAL A 313 -45.33 24.08 9.97
CA VAL A 313 -45.95 24.22 11.29
C VAL A 313 -46.98 25.37 11.20
N GLN A 314 -48.20 25.14 11.66
CA GLN A 314 -49.21 26.18 11.74
C GLN A 314 -48.97 27.04 12.98
N ALA A 315 -48.94 28.35 12.81
CA ALA A 315 -48.71 29.31 13.88
C ALA A 315 -50.02 29.56 14.68
N THR A 316 -50.12 28.95 15.86
CA THR A 316 -51.21 29.17 16.82
C THR A 316 -50.68 29.92 18.03
N GLU A 317 -51.53 30.63 18.77
CA GLU A 317 -51.10 31.41 19.96
C GLU A 317 -50.32 30.55 20.96
N GLU A 318 -50.73 29.28 21.15
CA GLU A 318 -50.08 28.30 22.04
C GLU A 318 -48.68 27.91 21.59
N LYS A 319 -48.39 28.03 20.30
CA LYS A 319 -47.07 27.67 19.70
C LYS A 319 -46.11 28.85 19.65
N ASN A 320 -46.51 30.04 20.08
CA ASN A 320 -45.61 31.18 20.12
C ASN A 320 -44.43 30.93 21.07
N GLY A 321 -43.21 31.03 20.57
CA GLY A 321 -42.00 30.67 21.31
C GLY A 321 -41.66 29.18 21.33
N SER A 322 -42.44 28.32 20.64
CA SER A 322 -42.08 26.87 20.53
C SER A 322 -40.74 26.68 19.85
N MET A 323 -39.95 25.76 20.39
CA MET A 323 -38.66 25.33 19.85
C MET A 323 -38.87 24.22 18.87
N ILE A 324 -38.57 24.48 17.61
CA ILE A 324 -38.55 23.43 16.53
C ILE A 324 -37.14 22.98 16.31
N THR A 325 -36.90 21.68 16.54
CA THR A 325 -35.58 21.09 16.53
C THR A 325 -35.43 20.10 15.36
N CYS A 326 -34.40 20.29 14.57
CA CYS A 326 -33.90 19.31 13.61
C CYS A 326 -32.86 18.44 14.31
N MET A 327 -33.19 17.19 14.58
CA MET A 327 -32.30 16.19 15.15
C MET A 327 -31.64 15.41 14.02
N VAL A 328 -30.32 15.46 13.94
CA VAL A 328 -29.50 14.87 12.88
C VAL A 328 -28.68 13.71 13.42
N VAL A 329 -28.79 12.54 12.78
CA VAL A 329 -27.91 11.40 13.02
C VAL A 329 -27.12 11.14 11.73
N HIS A 330 -25.81 11.31 11.79
CA HIS A 330 -24.92 11.10 10.64
C HIS A 330 -23.97 9.94 10.89
N ASP A 331 -23.92 8.99 9.94
CA ASP A 331 -23.01 7.83 9.92
C ASP A 331 -23.06 7.04 11.27
N ALA A 332 -24.25 6.82 11.79
CA ALA A 332 -24.51 6.14 13.06
C ALA A 332 -23.79 6.74 14.28
N GLN A 333 -23.47 8.04 14.24
CA GLN A 333 -22.95 8.77 15.41
C GLN A 333 -24.10 9.20 16.32
N ALA A 334 -23.75 9.75 17.49
CA ALA A 334 -24.73 10.31 18.41
C ALA A 334 -25.58 11.41 17.74
N PRO A 335 -26.89 11.50 18.05
CA PRO A 335 -27.74 12.57 17.54
C PRO A 335 -27.24 13.97 17.94
N VAL A 336 -27.33 14.91 17.02
CA VAL A 336 -27.04 16.32 17.28
C VAL A 336 -28.28 17.15 16.96
N ASN A 337 -28.62 18.08 17.87
CA ASN A 337 -29.82 18.89 17.78
C ASN A 337 -29.50 20.32 17.32
N TYR A 338 -30.28 20.81 16.37
CA TYR A 338 -30.22 22.19 15.85
C TYR A 338 -31.62 22.77 15.88
N SER A 339 -31.81 23.96 16.52
CA SER A 339 -33.13 24.46 16.82
C SER A 339 -33.35 25.89 16.28
N ALA A 340 -34.60 26.19 15.95
CA ALA A 340 -35.09 27.53 15.70
C ALA A 340 -36.41 27.74 16.42
N PHE A 341 -36.74 28.96 16.76
CA PHE A 341 -37.97 29.31 17.48
C PHE A 341 -39.05 29.79 16.51
N LEU A 342 -40.29 29.41 16.81
CA LEU A 342 -41.48 29.92 16.13
C LEU A 342 -41.89 31.22 16.78
N TRP A 343 -41.79 32.32 16.05
CA TRP A 343 -42.21 33.64 16.53
C TRP A 343 -43.43 34.15 15.75
N ILE A 344 -44.49 34.54 16.48
CA ILE A 344 -45.71 35.09 15.88
C ILE A 344 -45.66 36.61 15.93
N SER A 345 -45.94 37.26 14.80
CA SER A 345 -46.08 38.71 14.74
C SER A 345 -47.37 39.14 15.40
N ASN A 346 -47.29 40.04 16.40
CA ASN A 346 -48.48 40.64 17.03
C ASN A 346 -48.76 41.94 16.31
N PRO A 347 -49.86 42.05 15.53
CA PRO A 347 -50.16 43.28 14.75
C PRO A 347 -50.39 44.52 15.64
N ALA A 348 -50.69 44.28 16.94
CA ALA A 348 -50.87 45.40 17.88
C ALA A 348 -49.56 46.10 18.29
N LEU A 349 -48.41 45.51 18.12
CA LEU A 349 -47.13 46.15 18.47
C LEU A 349 -46.36 46.71 17.25
N GLY A 350 -46.82 46.42 16.01
CA GLY A 350 -46.18 46.89 14.77
C GLY A 350 -46.29 48.43 14.55
N GLY A 351 -47.18 49.10 15.27
CA GLY A 351 -47.34 50.54 15.19
C GLY A 351 -46.33 51.34 16.01
N LEU A 352 -45.79 50.77 17.09
CA LEU A 352 -44.86 51.52 17.98
C LEU A 352 -43.38 51.38 17.57
N SER A 353 -43.01 50.30 16.90
CA SER A 353 -41.58 50.03 16.59
C SER A 353 -41.01 50.83 15.41
N LYS A 354 -41.91 51.45 14.57
CA LYS A 354 -41.47 52.31 13.48
C LYS A 354 -41.13 53.73 13.94
N MET A 355 -41.82 54.19 15.01
CA MET A 355 -41.59 55.53 15.56
C MET A 355 -40.32 55.60 16.44
N ASP A 356 -39.93 54.49 17.05
CA ASP A 356 -38.78 54.48 17.98
C ASP A 356 -37.41 54.36 17.24
N LYS A 357 -37.37 53.74 16.07
CA LYS A 357 -36.15 53.70 15.27
C LYS A 357 -35.80 55.05 14.65
N ASP A 358 -36.77 55.81 14.23
CA ASP A 358 -36.53 57.15 13.67
C ASP A 358 -36.14 58.15 14.76
N ALA A 359 -36.66 58.00 15.99
CA ALA A 359 -36.29 58.84 17.15
C ALA A 359 -34.85 58.59 17.63
N HIS A 360 -34.44 57.34 17.68
CA HIS A 360 -33.04 56.96 18.01
C HIS A 360 -32.05 57.38 16.94
N PHE A 361 -32.41 57.31 15.65
CA PHE A 361 -31.56 57.73 14.55
C PHE A 361 -31.36 59.26 14.58
N LEU A 362 -32.44 60.03 14.80
CA LEU A 362 -32.37 61.47 14.94
C LEU A 362 -31.57 61.92 16.17
N SER A 363 -31.72 61.26 17.32
CA SER A 363 -30.96 61.56 18.53
C SER A 363 -29.48 61.27 18.39
N SER A 364 -29.11 60.12 17.71
CA SER A 364 -27.73 59.75 17.42
C SER A 364 -27.10 60.76 16.45
N LEU A 365 -27.83 61.22 15.42
CA LEU A 365 -27.34 62.21 14.45
C LEU A 365 -27.08 63.55 15.09
N LEU A 366 -27.99 64.00 16.00
CA LEU A 366 -27.85 65.25 16.78
C LEU A 366 -26.62 65.20 17.71
N LEU A 367 -26.37 64.08 18.40
CA LEU A 367 -25.19 63.89 19.25
C LEU A 367 -23.89 63.89 18.43
N LEU A 368 -23.91 63.33 17.24
CA LEU A 368 -22.77 63.35 16.33
C LEU A 368 -22.45 64.72 15.78
N CYS A 369 -23.50 65.51 15.43
CA CYS A 369 -23.34 66.85 14.99
C CYS A 369 -22.82 67.76 16.13
N LEU A 370 -23.31 67.55 17.38
CA LEU A 370 -22.83 68.29 18.54
C LEU A 370 -21.35 67.96 18.85
N GLY A 371 -20.93 66.69 18.71
CA GLY A 371 -19.58 66.34 18.89
C GLY A 371 -18.62 67.01 17.90
N ILE A 372 -19.00 67.06 16.63
CA ILE A 372 -18.21 67.73 15.58
C ILE A 372 -18.08 69.18 15.78
N LEU A 373 -19.17 69.87 16.28
CA LEU A 373 -19.18 71.29 16.59
C LEU A 373 -18.28 71.60 17.80
N LEU A 374 -18.27 70.77 18.82
CA LEU A 374 -17.36 70.85 19.98
C LEU A 374 -15.90 70.69 19.62
N GLU A 375 -15.57 69.70 18.79
CA GLU A 375 -14.18 69.52 18.31
C GLU A 375 -13.67 70.71 17.49
N LYS A 376 -14.49 71.24 16.58
CA LYS A 376 -14.10 72.42 15.80
C LYS A 376 -14.04 73.69 16.65
N GLY A 377 -14.88 73.79 17.66
CA GLY A 377 -14.83 74.87 18.63
C GLY A 377 -13.57 74.86 19.48
N LEU A 378 -13.19 73.70 19.98
CA LEU A 378 -11.95 73.50 20.74
C LEU A 378 -10.68 73.71 19.88
N LEU A 379 -10.63 73.26 18.65
CA LEU A 379 -9.53 73.55 17.73
C LEU A 379 -9.40 74.99 17.38
N GLY A 380 -10.55 75.71 17.13
CA GLY A 380 -10.59 77.18 16.89
C GLY A 380 -10.14 77.97 18.09
N GLY A 381 -10.53 77.54 19.29
CA GLY A 381 -10.09 78.16 20.55
C GLY A 381 -8.61 78.05 20.83
N LEU A 382 -8.06 76.81 20.59
CA LEU A 382 -6.61 76.52 20.71
C LEU A 382 -5.78 77.33 19.70
N LEU A 383 -6.22 77.42 18.45
CA LEU A 383 -5.57 78.23 17.44
C LEU A 383 -5.55 79.73 17.80
N LEU A 384 -6.65 80.27 18.31
CA LEU A 384 -6.74 81.68 18.77
C LEU A 384 -5.82 81.91 19.97
N LEU A 385 -5.71 81.02 20.92
CA LEU A 385 -4.79 81.13 22.05
C LEU A 385 -3.32 80.99 21.57
N PHE A 386 -3.03 80.16 20.61
CA PHE A 386 -1.68 79.99 20.01
C PHE A 386 -1.27 81.32 19.29
N PHE A 387 -2.13 81.87 18.49
CA PHE A 387 -1.88 83.18 17.81
C PHE A 387 -1.79 84.34 18.80
N LYS A 388 -2.53 84.33 19.92
CA LYS A 388 -2.44 85.33 20.95
C LYS A 388 -1.15 85.29 21.76
N ASN A 389 -0.62 84.06 21.97
CA ASN A 389 0.68 83.85 22.61
C ASN A 389 1.85 84.24 21.68
N MET A 390 1.77 83.88 20.39
CA MET A 390 2.80 84.30 19.42
C MET A 390 2.85 85.87 19.25
N LYS A 391 1.75 86.57 19.40
CA LYS A 391 1.72 88.07 19.38
C LYS A 391 2.32 88.70 20.63
N LYS A 392 2.47 87.93 21.72
CA LYS A 392 3.03 88.40 22.99
C LYS A 392 4.56 88.22 23.08
N GLU A 393 5.14 87.36 22.23
CA GLU A 393 6.60 87.20 22.13
C GLU A 393 7.24 88.09 21.06
N ALA A 394 6.42 88.81 20.25
CA ALA A 394 6.91 89.68 19.19
C ALA A 394 6.73 91.23 19.54
N SER A 395 6.60 91.55 20.85
CA SER A 395 6.58 92.93 21.32
C SER A 395 7.58 93.17 22.41
#